data_7a1ace9f5e0d7232ec9c8680442ee819
#
_entry.id   7a1ace9f5e0d7232ec9c8680442ee819
#
_cell.length_a   1.000
_cell.length_b   1.000
_cell.length_c   1.000
_cell.angle_alpha   90.00
_cell.angle_beta   90.00
_cell.angle_gamma   90.00
#
_symmetry.space_group_name_H-M   'P 1'
#
loop_
_entity.id
_entity.type
_entity.pdbx_description
1 polymer ?
#
loop_
_entity_poly.entity_id
_entity_poly.type
_entity_poly.pdbx_seq_one_letter_code
_entity_poly.pdbx_strand_id
1 'polypeptide(L)'
;MRYQPSLPEHNDNVSTEHPLKDFAVIAGWLLAGTVLLFWLLGLAVDAVVDRLSHESEARLYALLPAQVMDTAPAEQAQQVQLQALVDSMRSCAGLRLPAKVSLAKSDTPNAAVVPGGNIIVFSALLGQVRSENGLAFVLAHELAHITQRDHLRAMGRGIVLFGISTLLTGSDSGLSDLLAPVNQLGQARYSRTREAAADAAALRILNCRYGHAGGATELFAALKDEDQAFAGLSHHAASHPAMQDRIDTLNAAIKAGGMTVGPVLPLQLAN
;
A
#
# COMPACT_ATOMS: atom_id res chain seq x y z
N MET A 1 15.00 83.61 -12.26
CA MET A 1 14.79 82.47 -11.30
C MET A 1 15.39 81.22 -11.93
N ARG A 2 16.41 80.65 -11.27
CA ARG A 2 16.95 79.31 -11.70
C ARG A 2 16.20 78.23 -10.93
N TYR A 3 15.38 77.47 -11.57
CA TYR A 3 14.77 76.26 -11.00
C TYR A 3 15.84 75.20 -10.76
N GLN A 4 16.03 74.81 -9.51
CA GLN A 4 16.82 73.63 -9.15
C GLN A 4 15.83 72.50 -8.83
N PRO A 5 15.77 71.42 -9.63
CA PRO A 5 14.96 70.26 -9.28
C PRO A 5 15.55 69.56 -8.06
N SER A 6 14.81 69.48 -6.98
CA SER A 6 15.14 68.64 -5.83
C SER A 6 14.35 67.35 -5.92
N LEU A 7 15.03 66.23 -5.74
CA LEU A 7 14.33 64.97 -5.54
C LEU A 7 13.55 65.01 -4.23
N PRO A 8 12.33 64.46 -4.17
CA PRO A 8 11.59 64.36 -2.93
C PRO A 8 12.41 63.59 -1.89
N GLU A 9 12.44 64.08 -0.65
CA GLU A 9 13.18 63.49 0.48
C GLU A 9 12.64 62.10 0.86
N HIS A 10 11.39 61.80 0.46
CA HIS A 10 10.75 60.49 0.65
C HIS A 10 10.22 59.98 -0.71
N ASN A 11 10.50 58.72 -0.99
CA ASN A 11 9.95 58.03 -2.14
C ASN A 11 8.78 57.16 -1.68
N ASP A 12 7.56 57.68 -1.78
CA ASP A 12 6.33 56.99 -1.37
C ASP A 12 5.94 55.82 -2.28
N ASN A 13 6.67 55.62 -3.41
CA ASN A 13 6.43 54.55 -4.36
C ASN A 13 7.24 53.28 -4.08
N VAL A 14 8.07 53.27 -3.04
CA VAL A 14 8.87 52.09 -2.66
C VAL A 14 8.50 51.72 -1.24
N SER A 15 7.92 50.55 -1.03
CA SER A 15 7.65 50.01 0.29
C SER A 15 8.97 49.83 1.06
N THR A 16 9.00 50.20 2.31
CA THR A 16 10.16 50.00 3.21
C THR A 16 10.28 48.54 3.68
N GLU A 17 9.37 47.69 3.22
CA GLU A 17 9.30 46.29 3.63
C GLU A 17 10.30 45.43 2.84
N HIS A 18 10.83 44.39 3.48
CA HIS A 18 11.77 43.45 2.86
C HIS A 18 11.01 42.49 1.96
N PRO A 19 11.18 42.52 0.63
CA PRO A 19 10.42 41.69 -0.31
C PRO A 19 10.63 40.18 -0.07
N LEU A 20 11.77 39.79 0.50
CA LEU A 20 12.05 38.39 0.88
C LEU A 20 11.20 37.92 2.05
N LYS A 21 10.89 38.81 3.01
CA LYS A 21 10.03 38.49 4.14
C LYS A 21 8.59 38.23 3.66
N ASP A 22 8.08 39.14 2.82
CA ASP A 22 6.71 39.00 2.29
C ASP A 22 6.57 37.77 1.40
N PHE A 23 7.59 37.53 0.54
CA PHE A 23 7.66 36.27 -0.25
C PHE A 23 7.64 35.05 0.67
N ALA A 24 8.45 35.00 1.72
CA ALA A 24 8.52 33.88 2.66
C ALA A 24 7.18 33.64 3.37
N VAL A 25 6.49 34.73 3.78
CA VAL A 25 5.17 34.64 4.41
C VAL A 25 4.12 34.11 3.44
N ILE A 26 4.06 34.65 2.21
CA ILE A 26 3.12 34.18 1.18
C ILE A 26 3.39 32.73 0.81
N ALA A 27 4.66 32.38 0.59
CA ALA A 27 5.06 30.99 0.29
C ALA A 27 4.72 30.06 1.46
N GLY A 28 4.90 30.49 2.69
CA GLY A 28 4.53 29.73 3.90
C GLY A 28 3.01 29.48 3.98
N TRP A 29 2.19 30.48 3.72
CA TRP A 29 0.73 30.33 3.68
C TRP A 29 0.26 29.44 2.54
N LEU A 30 0.85 29.57 1.36
CA LEU A 30 0.55 28.70 0.22
C LEU A 30 0.90 27.25 0.53
N LEU A 31 2.08 27.01 1.11
CA LEU A 31 2.49 25.67 1.51
C LEU A 31 1.56 25.09 2.58
N ALA A 32 1.26 25.87 3.63
CA ALA A 32 0.34 25.43 4.69
C ALA A 32 -1.07 25.15 4.15
N GLY A 33 -1.59 26.01 3.28
CA GLY A 33 -2.88 25.82 2.61
C GLY A 33 -2.90 24.56 1.72
N THR A 34 -1.81 24.32 0.98
CA THR A 34 -1.66 23.13 0.17
C THR A 34 -1.64 21.87 1.01
N VAL A 35 -0.83 21.83 2.07
CA VAL A 35 -0.77 20.69 3.00
C VAL A 35 -2.14 20.43 3.64
N LEU A 36 -2.82 21.48 4.10
CA LEU A 36 -4.16 21.37 4.67
C LEU A 36 -5.17 20.82 3.66
N LEU A 37 -5.13 21.30 2.41
CA LEU A 37 -6.00 20.81 1.33
C LEU A 37 -5.79 19.32 1.09
N PHE A 38 -4.54 18.87 0.93
CA PHE A 38 -4.24 17.45 0.72
C PHE A 38 -4.67 16.59 1.92
N TRP A 39 -4.51 17.10 3.13
CA TRP A 39 -4.95 16.41 4.33
C TRP A 39 -6.48 16.26 4.37
N LEU A 40 -7.24 17.33 4.08
CA LEU A 40 -8.70 17.30 4.01
C LEU A 40 -9.21 16.38 2.89
N LEU A 41 -8.58 16.40 1.72
CA LEU A 41 -8.91 15.48 0.62
C LEU A 41 -8.65 14.01 1.01
N GLY A 42 -7.57 13.74 1.74
CA GLY A 42 -7.31 12.43 2.30
C GLY A 42 -8.40 11.96 3.26
N LEU A 43 -8.86 12.83 4.17
CA LEU A 43 -9.98 12.54 5.06
C LEU A 43 -11.30 12.32 4.29
N ALA A 44 -11.54 13.09 3.24
CA ALA A 44 -12.72 12.91 2.40
C ALA A 44 -12.70 11.54 1.69
N VAL A 45 -11.56 11.12 1.14
CA VAL A 45 -11.39 9.78 0.57
C VAL A 45 -11.69 8.70 1.62
N ASP A 46 -11.10 8.80 2.81
CA ASP A 46 -11.32 7.83 3.89
C ASP A 46 -12.81 7.78 4.28
N ALA A 47 -13.48 8.93 4.40
CA ALA A 47 -14.89 9.00 4.73
C ALA A 47 -15.80 8.40 3.64
N VAL A 48 -15.45 8.57 2.37
CA VAL A 48 -16.18 7.94 1.24
C VAL A 48 -15.99 6.43 1.28
N VAL A 49 -14.77 5.94 1.42
CA VAL A 49 -14.47 4.50 1.48
C VAL A 49 -15.15 3.83 2.65
N ASP A 50 -15.20 4.49 3.83
CA ASP A 50 -15.89 3.94 5.01
C ASP A 50 -17.40 3.78 4.81
N ARG A 51 -18.01 4.67 4.02
CA ARG A 51 -19.46 4.63 3.71
C ARG A 51 -19.81 3.76 2.52
N LEU A 52 -18.81 3.30 1.75
CA LEU A 52 -19.05 2.47 0.57
C LEU A 52 -19.66 1.13 0.98
N SER A 53 -20.82 0.79 0.41
CA SER A 53 -21.41 -0.53 0.64
C SER A 53 -20.62 -1.62 -0.07
N HIS A 54 -20.69 -2.87 0.42
CA HIS A 54 -20.05 -4.01 -0.26
C HIS A 54 -20.59 -4.22 -1.67
N GLU A 55 -21.85 -3.89 -1.92
CA GLU A 55 -22.45 -3.98 -3.25
C GLU A 55 -21.86 -2.92 -4.20
N SER A 56 -21.70 -1.68 -3.72
CA SER A 56 -21.06 -0.62 -4.50
C SER A 56 -19.58 -0.93 -4.77
N GLU A 57 -18.89 -1.50 -3.80
CA GLU A 57 -17.53 -1.98 -3.97
C GLU A 57 -17.44 -3.08 -5.03
N ALA A 58 -18.34 -4.08 -4.99
CA ALA A 58 -18.40 -5.13 -6.00
C ALA A 58 -18.69 -4.60 -7.40
N ARG A 59 -19.57 -3.59 -7.52
CA ARG A 59 -19.86 -2.90 -8.80
C ARG A 59 -18.63 -2.13 -9.30
N LEU A 60 -17.92 -1.43 -8.41
CA LEU A 60 -16.69 -0.75 -8.76
C LEU A 60 -15.66 -1.73 -9.32
N TYR A 61 -15.52 -2.89 -8.67
CA TYR A 61 -14.61 -3.94 -9.16
C TYR A 61 -15.00 -4.49 -10.54
N ALA A 62 -16.29 -4.61 -10.83
CA ALA A 62 -16.77 -5.05 -12.13
C ALA A 62 -16.46 -4.05 -13.26
N LEU A 63 -16.22 -2.76 -12.93
CA LEU A 63 -15.85 -1.72 -13.90
C LEU A 63 -14.33 -1.70 -14.19
N LEU A 64 -13.52 -2.32 -13.32
CA LEU A 64 -12.09 -2.37 -13.50
C LEU A 64 -11.73 -3.49 -14.48
N PRO A 65 -10.79 -3.27 -15.41
CA PRO A 65 -10.34 -4.32 -16.31
C PRO A 65 -9.81 -5.49 -15.48
N ALA A 66 -10.27 -6.69 -15.79
CA ALA A 66 -9.72 -7.89 -15.20
C ALA A 66 -8.23 -7.96 -15.57
N GLN A 67 -7.37 -7.97 -14.58
CA GLN A 67 -5.96 -8.24 -14.83
C GLN A 67 -5.83 -9.75 -15.07
N VAL A 68 -6.02 -10.13 -16.31
CA VAL A 68 -5.77 -11.50 -16.77
C VAL A 68 -4.26 -11.58 -16.98
N MET A 69 -3.58 -12.27 -16.09
CA MET A 69 -2.20 -12.64 -16.30
C MET A 69 -2.20 -14.00 -17.02
N ASP A 70 -1.57 -14.06 -18.19
CA ASP A 70 -1.31 -15.33 -18.86
C ASP A 70 -0.35 -16.13 -17.98
N THR A 71 -0.86 -17.22 -17.42
CA THR A 71 -0.09 -18.14 -16.57
C THR A 71 0.17 -19.44 -17.30
N ALA A 72 1.41 -19.94 -17.22
CA ALA A 72 1.76 -21.25 -17.74
C ALA A 72 1.01 -22.37 -16.98
N PRO A 73 0.81 -23.57 -17.56
CA PRO A 73 0.08 -24.66 -16.91
C PRO A 73 0.61 -25.05 -15.51
N ALA A 74 1.94 -25.03 -15.31
CA ALA A 74 2.53 -25.28 -13.99
C ALA A 74 2.18 -24.17 -12.99
N GLU A 75 2.19 -22.91 -13.43
CA GLU A 75 1.78 -21.77 -12.62
C GLU A 75 0.29 -21.81 -12.26
N GLN A 76 -0.55 -22.40 -13.11
CA GLN A 76 -1.98 -22.60 -12.82
C GLN A 76 -2.18 -23.56 -11.64
N ALA A 77 -1.41 -24.64 -11.55
CA ALA A 77 -1.49 -25.56 -10.41
C ALA A 77 -1.08 -24.89 -9.10
N GLN A 78 -0.01 -24.09 -9.11
CA GLN A 78 0.39 -23.28 -7.97
C GLN A 78 -0.67 -22.24 -7.61
N GLN A 79 -1.26 -21.56 -8.60
CA GLN A 79 -2.32 -20.59 -8.38
C GLN A 79 -3.56 -21.22 -7.71
N VAL A 80 -3.94 -22.44 -8.08
CA VAL A 80 -5.04 -23.18 -7.43
C VAL A 80 -4.71 -23.46 -5.96
N GLN A 81 -3.47 -23.82 -5.64
CA GLN A 81 -3.05 -24.05 -4.25
C GLN A 81 -3.05 -22.74 -3.44
N LEU A 82 -2.55 -21.65 -4.02
CA LEU A 82 -2.60 -20.31 -3.39
C LEU A 82 -4.06 -19.87 -3.13
N GLN A 83 -4.95 -20.11 -4.09
CA GLN A 83 -6.38 -19.81 -3.93
C GLN A 83 -6.99 -20.64 -2.80
N ALA A 84 -6.71 -21.94 -2.74
CA ALA A 84 -7.19 -22.81 -1.68
C ALA A 84 -6.71 -22.35 -0.28
N LEU A 85 -5.45 -21.90 -0.19
CA LEU A 85 -4.88 -21.35 1.05
C LEU A 85 -5.60 -20.06 1.46
N VAL A 86 -5.82 -19.12 0.54
CA VAL A 86 -6.59 -17.89 0.78
C VAL A 86 -8.02 -18.23 1.21
N ASP A 87 -8.69 -19.13 0.50
CA ASP A 87 -10.08 -19.52 0.82
C ASP A 87 -10.19 -20.13 2.22
N SER A 88 -9.18 -20.89 2.66
CA SER A 88 -9.14 -21.48 3.99
C SER A 88 -9.05 -20.44 5.13
N MET A 89 -8.57 -19.22 4.83
CA MET A 89 -8.40 -18.13 5.79
C MET A 89 -9.54 -17.08 5.74
N ARG A 90 -10.43 -17.14 4.75
CA ARG A 90 -11.48 -16.12 4.55
C ARG A 90 -12.37 -15.90 5.75
N SER A 91 -12.81 -16.97 6.42
CA SER A 91 -13.64 -16.89 7.63
C SER A 91 -12.87 -16.23 8.79
N CYS A 92 -11.61 -16.58 8.98
CA CYS A 92 -10.73 -15.99 9.97
C CYS A 92 -10.46 -14.50 9.71
N ALA A 93 -10.42 -14.10 8.44
CA ALA A 93 -10.29 -12.71 8.03
C ALA A 93 -11.60 -11.90 8.11
N GLY A 94 -12.75 -12.55 8.32
CA GLY A 94 -14.07 -11.90 8.28
C GLY A 94 -14.42 -11.35 6.89
N LEU A 95 -13.78 -11.87 5.82
CA LEU A 95 -13.94 -11.36 4.47
C LEU A 95 -15.27 -11.84 3.86
N ARG A 96 -16.14 -10.88 3.49
CA ARG A 96 -17.45 -11.14 2.86
C ARG A 96 -17.38 -11.27 1.35
N LEU A 97 -16.48 -10.51 0.71
CA LEU A 97 -16.27 -10.56 -0.72
C LEU A 97 -15.28 -11.69 -1.09
N PRO A 98 -15.40 -12.27 -2.30
CA PRO A 98 -14.43 -13.24 -2.77
C PRO A 98 -13.07 -12.53 -2.96
N ALA A 99 -12.00 -13.14 -2.46
CA ALA A 99 -10.63 -12.76 -2.81
C ALA A 99 -10.12 -13.74 -3.86
N LYS A 100 -9.57 -13.22 -4.95
CA LYS A 100 -8.95 -14.03 -6.01
C LYS A 100 -7.44 -13.92 -5.88
N VAL A 101 -6.74 -15.00 -6.20
CA VAL A 101 -5.28 -15.00 -6.26
C VAL A 101 -4.83 -15.18 -7.70
N SER A 102 -3.88 -14.37 -8.12
CA SER A 102 -3.19 -14.51 -9.40
C SER A 102 -1.70 -14.63 -9.14
N LEU A 103 -1.04 -15.56 -9.82
CA LEU A 103 0.41 -15.72 -9.79
C LEU A 103 1.01 -14.96 -10.96
N ALA A 104 1.95 -14.05 -10.68
CA ALA A 104 2.66 -13.28 -11.68
C ALA A 104 4.13 -13.66 -11.70
N LYS A 105 4.69 -13.89 -12.90
CA LYS A 105 6.13 -14.12 -13.04
C LYS A 105 6.90 -12.83 -12.75
N SER A 106 7.82 -12.89 -11.81
CA SER A 106 8.67 -11.75 -11.43
C SER A 106 9.88 -12.25 -10.66
N ASP A 107 11.00 -11.56 -10.84
CA ASP A 107 12.23 -11.78 -10.08
C ASP A 107 12.26 -11.01 -8.76
N THR A 108 11.25 -10.16 -8.52
CA THR A 108 11.09 -9.39 -7.28
C THR A 108 10.13 -10.10 -6.35
N PRO A 109 10.56 -10.54 -5.15
CA PRO A 109 9.68 -11.17 -4.18
C PRO A 109 8.67 -10.16 -3.63
N ASN A 110 7.39 -10.32 -3.97
CA ASN A 110 6.33 -9.42 -3.50
C ASN A 110 4.96 -10.12 -3.54
N ALA A 111 4.00 -9.56 -2.79
CA ALA A 111 2.58 -9.78 -2.97
C ALA A 111 1.88 -8.43 -2.85
N ALA A 112 0.73 -8.25 -3.47
CA ALA A 112 -0.01 -7.00 -3.40
C ALA A 112 -1.49 -7.19 -3.68
N VAL A 113 -2.32 -6.41 -2.99
CA VAL A 113 -3.74 -6.29 -3.31
C VAL A 113 -3.94 -5.28 -4.42
N VAL A 114 -4.65 -5.68 -5.45
CA VAL A 114 -5.14 -4.77 -6.49
C VAL A 114 -6.66 -4.61 -6.39
N PRO A 115 -7.23 -3.53 -6.94
CA PRO A 115 -8.66 -3.31 -6.96
C PRO A 115 -9.40 -4.52 -7.56
N GLY A 116 -10.53 -4.86 -6.96
CA GLY A 116 -11.26 -6.08 -7.31
C GLY A 116 -11.12 -7.19 -6.28
N GLY A 117 -10.41 -6.95 -5.15
CA GLY A 117 -10.13 -7.96 -4.13
C GLY A 117 -9.18 -9.04 -4.65
N ASN A 118 -8.36 -8.73 -5.65
CA ASN A 118 -7.39 -9.65 -6.22
C ASN A 118 -6.06 -9.49 -5.50
N ILE A 119 -5.47 -10.61 -5.09
CA ILE A 119 -4.13 -10.70 -4.55
C ILE A 119 -3.22 -11.16 -5.69
N ILE A 120 -2.23 -10.37 -6.05
CA ILE A 120 -1.17 -10.78 -6.97
C ILE A 120 -0.01 -11.27 -6.14
N VAL A 121 0.40 -12.52 -6.35
CA VAL A 121 1.59 -13.11 -5.75
C VAL A 121 2.66 -13.18 -6.84
N PHE A 122 3.83 -12.63 -6.57
CA PHE A 122 4.96 -12.67 -7.50
C PHE A 122 5.77 -13.96 -7.28
N SER A 123 6.16 -14.63 -8.37
CA SER A 123 6.78 -15.96 -8.30
C SER A 123 8.04 -16.01 -7.43
N ALA A 124 8.87 -14.96 -7.44
CA ALA A 124 10.05 -14.90 -6.58
C ALA A 124 9.74 -14.97 -5.08
N LEU A 125 8.53 -14.52 -4.64
CA LEU A 125 8.11 -14.63 -3.25
C LEU A 125 8.04 -16.08 -2.77
N LEU A 126 7.58 -16.98 -3.65
CA LEU A 126 7.44 -18.40 -3.32
C LEU A 126 8.79 -19.08 -3.04
N GLY A 127 9.88 -18.51 -3.58
CA GLY A 127 11.25 -18.94 -3.29
C GLY A 127 11.81 -18.44 -1.95
N GLN A 128 11.19 -17.40 -1.37
CA GLN A 128 11.63 -16.79 -0.12
C GLN A 128 10.98 -17.41 1.12
N VAL A 129 9.85 -18.08 0.95
CA VAL A 129 9.13 -18.74 2.04
C VAL A 129 9.36 -20.25 1.99
N ARG A 130 9.58 -20.85 3.13
CA ARG A 130 9.87 -22.30 3.27
C ARG A 130 8.70 -23.07 3.85
N SER A 131 7.76 -22.37 4.49
CA SER A 131 6.61 -22.99 5.15
C SER A 131 5.29 -22.49 4.59
N GLU A 132 4.26 -23.34 4.65
CA GLU A 132 2.88 -22.97 4.35
C GLU A 132 2.42 -21.85 5.30
N ASN A 133 2.83 -21.91 6.57
CA ASN A 133 2.49 -20.90 7.57
C ASN A 133 3.11 -19.53 7.25
N GLY A 134 4.36 -19.50 6.77
CA GLY A 134 5.02 -18.26 6.32
C GLY A 134 4.29 -17.65 5.13
N LEU A 135 3.94 -18.46 4.13
CA LEU A 135 3.14 -18.03 2.99
C LEU A 135 1.73 -17.58 3.42
N ALA A 136 1.10 -18.33 4.32
CA ALA A 136 -0.22 -17.99 4.87
C ALA A 136 -0.20 -16.66 5.61
N PHE A 137 0.88 -16.33 6.34
CA PHE A 137 1.02 -15.02 6.99
C PHE A 137 1.04 -13.88 5.96
N VAL A 138 1.80 -14.03 4.87
CA VAL A 138 1.84 -13.03 3.79
C VAL A 138 0.45 -12.85 3.16
N LEU A 139 -0.21 -13.95 2.80
CA LEU A 139 -1.55 -13.90 2.23
C LEU A 139 -2.59 -13.35 3.22
N ALA A 140 -2.45 -13.64 4.52
CA ALA A 140 -3.30 -13.07 5.57
C ALA A 140 -3.09 -11.55 5.72
N HIS A 141 -1.86 -11.06 5.52
CA HIS A 141 -1.54 -9.64 5.49
C HIS A 141 -2.25 -8.95 4.30
N GLU A 142 -2.22 -9.56 3.12
CA GLU A 142 -2.97 -9.06 1.96
C GLU A 142 -4.49 -9.11 2.18
N LEU A 143 -5.01 -10.16 2.80
CA LEU A 143 -6.42 -10.25 3.20
C LEU A 143 -6.79 -9.15 4.21
N ALA A 144 -5.88 -8.77 5.10
CA ALA A 144 -6.09 -7.67 6.04
C ALA A 144 -6.23 -6.33 5.29
N HIS A 145 -5.40 -6.06 4.28
CA HIS A 145 -5.53 -4.87 3.44
C HIS A 145 -6.86 -4.85 2.67
N ILE A 146 -7.37 -6.01 2.23
CA ILE A 146 -8.69 -6.10 1.60
C ILE A 146 -9.78 -5.76 2.62
N THR A 147 -9.77 -6.37 3.81
CA THR A 147 -10.81 -6.14 4.83
C THR A 147 -10.80 -4.72 5.37
N GLN A 148 -9.62 -4.10 5.45
CA GLN A 148 -9.44 -2.70 5.84
C GLN A 148 -9.67 -1.72 4.68
N ARG A 149 -9.91 -2.21 3.45
CA ARG A 149 -10.12 -1.41 2.23
C ARG A 149 -8.96 -0.45 1.91
N ASP A 150 -7.75 -0.80 2.28
CA ASP A 150 -6.57 0.05 2.10
C ASP A 150 -6.27 0.31 0.62
N HIS A 151 -6.48 -0.70 -0.23
CA HIS A 151 -6.36 -0.59 -1.69
C HIS A 151 -7.35 0.44 -2.29
N LEU A 152 -8.59 0.55 -1.76
CA LEU A 152 -9.57 1.56 -2.20
C LEU A 152 -9.15 2.96 -1.76
N ARG A 153 -8.59 3.10 -0.57
CA ARG A 153 -8.06 4.38 -0.08
C ARG A 153 -6.85 4.84 -0.90
N ALA A 154 -5.95 3.90 -1.23
CA ALA A 154 -4.80 4.18 -2.09
C ALA A 154 -5.26 4.61 -3.49
N MET A 155 -6.22 3.90 -4.08
CA MET A 155 -6.83 4.25 -5.36
C MET A 155 -7.49 5.64 -5.31
N GLY A 156 -8.31 5.91 -4.30
CA GLY A 156 -8.99 7.20 -4.15
C GLY A 156 -8.01 8.36 -4.04
N ARG A 157 -6.93 8.21 -3.27
CA ARG A 157 -5.87 9.22 -3.18
C ARG A 157 -5.12 9.40 -4.50
N GLY A 158 -4.87 8.32 -5.22
CA GLY A 158 -4.28 8.36 -6.56
C GLY A 158 -5.13 9.15 -7.55
N ILE A 159 -6.45 8.92 -7.55
CA ILE A 159 -7.42 9.66 -8.40
C ILE A 159 -7.42 11.16 -8.05
N VAL A 160 -7.40 11.51 -6.76
CA VAL A 160 -7.35 12.90 -6.30
C VAL A 160 -6.06 13.57 -6.77
N LEU A 161 -4.91 12.94 -6.58
CA LEU A 161 -3.61 13.46 -7.01
C LEU A 161 -3.56 13.65 -8.52
N PHE A 162 -4.05 12.67 -9.28
CA PHE A 162 -4.13 12.74 -10.73
C PHE A 162 -5.03 13.91 -11.18
N GLY A 163 -6.23 14.05 -10.60
CA GLY A 163 -7.15 15.14 -10.93
C GLY A 163 -6.54 16.52 -10.66
N ILE A 164 -5.83 16.70 -9.54
CA ILE A 164 -5.11 17.95 -9.23
C ILE A 164 -3.98 18.17 -10.24
N SER A 165 -3.20 17.16 -10.57
CA SER A 165 -2.11 17.25 -11.55
C SER A 165 -2.65 17.70 -12.91
N THR A 166 -3.72 17.07 -13.39
CA THR A 166 -4.37 17.41 -14.66
C THR A 166 -4.87 18.84 -14.67
N LEU A 167 -5.48 19.29 -13.57
CA LEU A 167 -5.97 20.68 -13.44
C LEU A 167 -4.83 21.69 -13.50
N LEU A 168 -3.68 21.39 -12.90
CA LEU A 168 -2.53 22.27 -12.84
C LEU A 168 -1.72 22.29 -14.15
N THR A 169 -1.64 21.16 -14.83
CA THR A 169 -0.81 21.03 -16.04
C THR A 169 -1.60 21.29 -17.34
N GLY A 170 -2.94 21.31 -17.26
CA GLY A 170 -3.80 21.47 -18.43
C GLY A 170 -3.69 20.32 -19.44
N SER A 171 -3.15 19.17 -19.03
CA SER A 171 -3.01 18.03 -19.93
C SER A 171 -4.37 17.40 -20.22
N ASP A 172 -4.69 17.18 -21.50
CA ASP A 172 -5.82 16.38 -21.95
C ASP A 172 -5.56 14.89 -21.70
N SER A 173 -5.58 14.51 -20.43
CA SER A 173 -5.37 13.13 -20.04
C SER A 173 -6.68 12.35 -20.17
N GLY A 174 -6.63 11.25 -20.92
CA GLY A 174 -7.78 10.38 -21.10
C GLY A 174 -8.11 9.55 -19.84
N LEU A 175 -9.25 8.85 -19.90
CA LEU A 175 -9.67 7.91 -18.81
C LEU A 175 -8.59 6.85 -18.51
N SER A 176 -7.79 6.46 -19.50
CA SER A 176 -6.64 5.57 -19.34
C SER A 176 -5.60 6.10 -18.36
N ASP A 177 -5.34 7.41 -18.39
CA ASP A 177 -4.35 8.06 -17.53
C ASP A 177 -4.91 8.26 -16.12
N LEU A 178 -6.23 8.43 -15.99
CA LEU A 178 -6.92 8.41 -14.70
C LEU A 178 -6.78 7.05 -14.01
N LEU A 179 -6.74 5.96 -14.79
CA LEU A 179 -6.58 4.60 -14.27
C LEU A 179 -5.10 4.17 -14.16
N ALA A 180 -4.14 4.95 -14.68
CA ALA A 180 -2.71 4.66 -14.56
C ALA A 180 -2.25 4.48 -13.09
N PRO A 181 -2.70 5.28 -12.10
CA PRO A 181 -2.43 5.02 -10.70
C PRO A 181 -2.97 3.66 -10.22
N VAL A 182 -4.07 3.17 -10.80
CA VAL A 182 -4.63 1.84 -10.48
C VAL A 182 -3.68 0.72 -10.89
N ASN A 183 -3.00 0.87 -12.04
CA ASN A 183 -1.99 -0.09 -12.50
C ASN A 183 -0.70 -0.06 -11.68
N GLN A 184 -0.45 1.02 -10.92
CA GLN A 184 0.69 1.17 -10.02
C GLN A 184 0.38 0.75 -8.57
N LEU A 185 -0.85 0.34 -8.26
CA LEU A 185 -1.28 -0.02 -6.90
C LEU A 185 -0.51 -1.22 -6.33
N GLY A 186 0.04 -2.09 -7.16
CA GLY A 186 0.99 -3.12 -6.73
C GLY A 186 2.27 -2.57 -6.10
N GLN A 187 2.51 -1.25 -6.23
CA GLN A 187 3.61 -0.52 -5.61
C GLN A 187 3.11 0.52 -4.58
N ALA A 188 1.82 0.47 -4.23
CA ALA A 188 1.24 1.41 -3.28
C ALA A 188 1.89 1.24 -1.90
N ARG A 189 2.48 2.32 -1.39
CA ARG A 189 3.01 2.38 -0.03
C ARG A 189 1.88 2.69 0.93
N TYR A 190 1.63 1.79 1.84
CA TYR A 190 0.74 2.06 2.96
C TYR A 190 1.48 2.81 4.08
N SER A 191 0.73 3.53 4.92
CA SER A 191 1.34 4.18 6.08
C SER A 191 1.81 3.12 7.08
N ARG A 192 2.84 3.44 7.88
CA ARG A 192 3.33 2.53 8.94
C ARG A 192 2.22 2.05 9.88
N THR A 193 1.24 2.91 10.16
CA THR A 193 0.09 2.55 11.00
C THR A 193 -0.79 1.50 10.35
N ARG A 194 -1.01 1.58 9.01
CA ARG A 194 -1.80 0.59 8.26
C ARG A 194 -1.06 -0.73 8.15
N GLU A 195 0.26 -0.69 7.91
CA GLU A 195 1.10 -1.89 7.92
C GLU A 195 1.04 -2.60 9.28
N ALA A 196 1.20 -1.87 10.37
CA ALA A 196 1.10 -2.44 11.72
C ALA A 196 -0.30 -3.04 12.00
N ALA A 197 -1.35 -2.40 11.51
CA ALA A 197 -2.72 -2.90 11.63
C ALA A 197 -2.94 -4.16 10.77
N ALA A 198 -2.37 -4.22 9.56
CA ALA A 198 -2.39 -5.38 8.68
C ALA A 198 -1.61 -6.55 9.28
N ASP A 199 -0.41 -6.30 9.83
CA ASP A 199 0.39 -7.31 10.54
C ASP A 199 -0.35 -7.89 11.74
N ALA A 200 -0.96 -7.04 12.57
CA ALA A 200 -1.73 -7.49 13.71
C ALA A 200 -2.98 -8.31 13.29
N ALA A 201 -3.60 -7.95 12.17
CA ALA A 201 -4.72 -8.72 11.61
C ALA A 201 -4.23 -10.05 11.02
N ALA A 202 -3.13 -10.05 10.28
CA ALA A 202 -2.53 -11.26 9.72
C ALA A 202 -2.17 -12.26 10.82
N LEU A 203 -1.60 -11.79 11.92
CA LEU A 203 -1.27 -12.62 13.07
C LEU A 203 -2.53 -13.29 13.68
N ARG A 204 -3.64 -12.53 13.80
CA ARG A 204 -4.93 -13.10 14.26
C ARG A 204 -5.48 -14.13 13.29
N ILE A 205 -5.42 -13.86 11.99
CA ILE A 205 -5.87 -14.77 10.93
C ILE A 205 -5.05 -16.06 10.96
N LEU A 206 -3.72 -15.94 11.05
CA LEU A 206 -2.82 -17.09 11.14
C LEU A 206 -3.13 -17.94 12.37
N ASN A 207 -3.23 -17.30 13.56
CA ASN A 207 -3.57 -18.00 14.79
C ASN A 207 -4.97 -18.64 14.76
N CYS A 208 -5.95 -18.00 14.12
CA CYS A 208 -7.28 -18.57 13.89
C CYS A 208 -7.20 -19.83 13.02
N ARG A 209 -6.39 -19.80 11.96
CA ARG A 209 -6.29 -20.90 10.98
C ARG A 209 -5.52 -22.10 11.52
N TYR A 210 -4.40 -21.86 12.23
CA TYR A 210 -3.47 -22.93 12.65
C TYR A 210 -3.44 -23.17 14.15
N GLY A 211 -4.08 -22.31 14.96
CA GLY A 211 -4.02 -22.38 16.44
C GLY A 211 -2.71 -21.87 17.03
N HIS A 212 -1.81 -21.33 16.22
CA HIS A 212 -0.52 -20.78 16.64
C HIS A 212 0.02 -19.75 15.65
N ALA A 213 1.07 -19.01 16.06
CA ALA A 213 1.71 -17.94 15.30
C ALA A 213 3.01 -18.35 14.58
N GLY A 214 3.31 -19.65 14.52
CA GLY A 214 4.51 -20.16 13.82
C GLY A 214 4.50 -19.73 12.36
N GLY A 215 5.64 -19.23 11.84
CA GLY A 215 5.80 -18.75 10.47
C GLY A 215 5.55 -17.24 10.27
N ALA A 216 4.99 -16.53 11.27
CA ALA A 216 4.60 -15.11 11.12
C ALA A 216 5.76 -14.15 10.76
N THR A 217 6.99 -14.47 11.14
CA THR A 217 8.16 -13.61 10.86
C THR A 217 9.08 -14.16 9.78
N GLU A 218 8.72 -15.29 9.16
CA GLU A 218 9.61 -16.04 8.26
C GLU A 218 10.07 -15.23 7.06
N LEU A 219 9.12 -14.62 6.33
CA LEU A 219 9.45 -13.81 5.16
C LEU A 219 10.34 -12.62 5.52
N PHE A 220 10.03 -11.91 6.61
CA PHE A 220 10.81 -10.74 7.01
C PHE A 220 12.25 -11.10 7.38
N ALA A 221 12.44 -12.27 8.02
CA ALA A 221 13.76 -12.77 8.33
C ALA A 221 14.55 -13.11 7.06
N ALA A 222 13.91 -13.80 6.09
CA ALA A 222 14.54 -14.14 4.81
C ALA A 222 14.95 -12.88 4.02
N LEU A 223 14.06 -11.89 3.89
CA LEU A 223 14.33 -10.65 3.16
C LEU A 223 15.38 -9.78 3.85
N LYS A 224 15.44 -9.78 5.19
CA LYS A 224 16.50 -9.08 5.93
C LYS A 224 17.87 -9.66 5.64
N ASP A 225 17.97 -10.98 5.56
CA ASP A 225 19.23 -11.65 5.25
C ASP A 225 19.69 -11.31 3.83
N GLU A 226 18.78 -11.19 2.86
CA GLU A 226 19.08 -10.72 1.50
C GLU A 226 19.52 -9.25 1.46
N ASP A 227 18.82 -8.35 2.17
CA ASP A 227 19.19 -6.92 2.22
C ASP A 227 20.61 -6.71 2.79
N GLN A 228 21.03 -7.53 3.75
CA GLN A 228 22.39 -7.52 4.26
C GLN A 228 23.41 -8.04 3.23
N ALA A 229 23.02 -9.00 2.41
CA ALA A 229 23.89 -9.56 1.37
C ALA A 229 24.05 -8.65 0.15
N PHE A 230 23.05 -7.86 -0.21
CA PHE A 230 22.97 -7.08 -1.45
C PHE A 230 22.84 -5.55 -1.25
N ALA A 231 23.21 -5.02 -0.09
CA ALA A 231 23.35 -3.57 0.16
C ALA A 231 22.27 -2.66 -0.44
N GLY A 232 21.00 -2.91 -0.09
CA GLY A 232 19.93 -1.92 -0.29
C GLY A 232 19.18 -1.99 -1.64
N LEU A 233 19.23 -3.10 -2.37
CA LEU A 233 18.60 -3.29 -3.69
C LEU A 233 17.23 -3.97 -3.65
N SER A 234 16.64 -4.28 -2.49
CA SER A 234 15.36 -4.97 -2.46
C SER A 234 14.18 -4.04 -2.72
N HIS A 235 13.48 -4.26 -3.82
CA HIS A 235 12.22 -3.59 -4.16
C HIS A 235 11.09 -3.87 -3.15
N HIS A 236 11.18 -4.95 -2.37
CA HIS A 236 10.20 -5.28 -1.33
C HIS A 236 10.25 -4.30 -0.15
N ALA A 237 11.44 -3.85 0.25
CA ALA A 237 11.60 -2.77 1.24
C ALA A 237 11.00 -1.44 0.77
N ALA A 238 10.70 -1.31 -0.52
CA ALA A 238 10.08 -0.11 -1.08
C ALA A 238 8.56 -0.07 -0.88
N SER A 239 7.86 -1.22 -0.91
CA SER A 239 6.41 -1.31 -0.67
C SER A 239 6.06 -1.45 0.81
N HIS A 240 6.89 -2.18 1.58
CA HIS A 240 6.67 -2.48 2.99
C HIS A 240 7.93 -2.24 3.83
N PRO A 241 8.24 -0.99 4.22
CA PRO A 241 9.48 -0.65 4.91
C PRO A 241 9.54 -1.18 6.36
N ALA A 242 10.76 -1.14 6.93
CA ALA A 242 11.06 -1.43 8.35
C ALA A 242 10.94 -2.91 8.76
N MET A 243 11.65 -3.81 8.07
CA MET A 243 11.65 -5.26 8.34
C MET A 243 11.93 -5.62 9.79
N GLN A 244 12.98 -5.04 10.41
CA GLN A 244 13.33 -5.37 11.79
C GLN A 244 12.27 -4.93 12.78
N ASP A 245 11.75 -3.71 12.64
CA ASP A 245 10.70 -3.18 13.51
C ASP A 245 9.43 -4.04 13.44
N ARG A 246 9.11 -4.60 12.26
CA ARG A 246 7.97 -5.51 12.07
C ARG A 246 8.19 -6.84 12.78
N ILE A 247 9.38 -7.45 12.67
CA ILE A 247 9.73 -8.68 13.38
C ILE A 247 9.58 -8.47 14.88
N ASP A 248 10.14 -7.38 15.42
CA ASP A 248 10.11 -7.09 16.85
C ASP A 248 8.68 -6.84 17.36
N THR A 249 7.88 -6.10 16.56
CA THR A 249 6.47 -5.83 16.86
C THR A 249 5.62 -7.10 16.85
N LEU A 250 5.82 -7.98 15.85
CA LEU A 250 5.10 -9.25 15.76
C LEU A 250 5.46 -10.17 16.94
N ASN A 251 6.74 -10.28 17.30
CA ASN A 251 7.18 -11.06 18.44
C ASN A 251 6.61 -10.53 19.77
N ALA A 252 6.55 -9.19 19.93
CA ALA A 252 5.92 -8.57 21.08
C ALA A 252 4.42 -8.86 21.12
N ALA A 253 3.72 -8.79 19.98
CA ALA A 253 2.29 -9.07 19.87
C ALA A 253 1.96 -10.54 20.15
N ILE A 254 2.77 -11.49 19.67
CA ILE A 254 2.66 -12.93 19.97
C ILE A 254 2.74 -13.16 21.47
N LYS A 255 3.76 -12.57 22.11
CA LYS A 255 3.96 -12.70 23.57
C LYS A 255 2.82 -12.06 24.36
N ALA A 256 2.41 -10.85 24.01
CA ALA A 256 1.34 -10.13 24.70
C ALA A 256 -0.02 -10.81 24.53
N GLY A 257 -0.27 -11.41 23.36
CA GLY A 257 -1.49 -12.16 23.06
C GLY A 257 -1.53 -13.58 23.62
N GLY A 258 -0.46 -14.04 24.28
CA GLY A 258 -0.35 -15.42 24.77
C GLY A 258 -0.41 -16.47 23.65
N MET A 259 -0.08 -16.12 22.43
CA MET A 259 -0.10 -17.03 21.29
C MET A 259 1.10 -17.97 21.36
N THR A 260 0.88 -19.23 21.05
CA THR A 260 1.98 -20.21 20.95
C THR A 260 2.68 -20.10 19.60
N VAL A 261 3.95 -20.45 19.54
CA VAL A 261 4.70 -20.63 18.29
C VAL A 261 4.83 -22.14 18.10
N GLY A 262 3.97 -22.70 17.26
CA GLY A 262 3.93 -24.13 16.95
C GLY A 262 4.80 -24.51 15.74
N PRO A 263 4.88 -25.81 15.44
CA PRO A 263 5.62 -26.31 14.28
C PRO A 263 4.95 -25.82 12.98
N VAL A 264 5.76 -25.44 12.01
CA VAL A 264 5.28 -25.00 10.70
C VAL A 264 5.16 -26.18 9.74
N LEU A 265 4.18 -26.11 8.82
CA LEU A 265 4.00 -27.08 7.76
C LEU A 265 4.97 -26.76 6.59
N PRO A 266 5.66 -27.76 6.01
CA PRO A 266 6.51 -27.51 4.86
C PRO A 266 5.68 -27.00 3.68
N LEU A 267 6.20 -26.01 2.94
CA LEU A 267 5.56 -25.52 1.74
C LEU A 267 5.74 -26.56 0.61
N GLN A 268 4.64 -27.09 0.10
CA GLN A 268 4.61 -28.04 -1.01
C GLN A 268 3.81 -27.42 -2.15
N LEU A 269 4.50 -26.80 -3.09
CA LEU A 269 3.89 -26.26 -4.30
C LEU A 269 3.96 -27.29 -5.43
N ALA A 270 2.94 -27.34 -6.27
CA ALA A 270 2.95 -28.14 -7.48
C ALA A 270 4.07 -27.66 -8.42
N ASN A 271 4.76 -28.61 -9.03
CA ASN A 271 5.81 -28.37 -10.02
C ASN A 271 5.21 -28.18 -11.41
#